data_c45f732f445b71be6fda0b92ccbefd0c
#
_entry.id   c45f732f445b71be6fda0b92ccbefd0c
#
_cell.length_a   1.000
_cell.length_b   1.000
_cell.length_c   1.000
_cell.angle_alpha   90.00
_cell.angle_beta   90.00
_cell.angle_gamma   90.00
#
_symmetry.space_group_name_H-M   'P 1'
#
loop_
_entity.id
_entity.type
_entity.pdbx_description
1 polymer ?
#
loop_
_entity_poly.entity_id
_entity_poly.type
_entity_poly.pdbx_seq_one_letter_code
_entity_poly.pdbx_strand_id
1 'polypeptide(L)'
;MQGDTTSAFTGALAAYYKQIKVAHIEAGLRSGNKYSPFPEEINRKLIGQIADFHFAPTPNAQASLNKEGIHEHVYVTGNTVIDALFMALDRVEGDSRYEAFFSFLDPAKKVILVTGHRRESFGRPFEEICRAIRFIAEKYGQQVQIVYPVHLNPHVQDPVKR
;
A
#
# COMPACT_ATOMS: atom_id res chain seq x y z
N MET A 1 3.42 11.27 -12.48
CA MET A 1 3.75 10.99 -11.06
C MET A 1 2.84 9.92 -10.57
N GLN A 2 3.30 9.00 -9.71
CA GLN A 2 2.47 7.94 -9.13
C GLN A 2 2.42 8.09 -7.62
N GLY A 3 1.22 7.90 -7.03
CA GLY A 3 1.01 7.91 -5.59
C GLY A 3 1.14 9.29 -4.94
N ASP A 4 1.61 9.31 -3.71
CA ASP A 4 1.47 10.43 -2.79
C ASP A 4 2.72 10.70 -1.91
N THR A 5 3.85 10.11 -2.27
CA THR A 5 5.11 10.36 -1.56
C THR A 5 5.55 11.83 -1.72
N THR A 6 6.38 12.30 -0.79
CA THR A 6 7.00 13.63 -0.91
C THR A 6 7.79 13.79 -2.22
N SER A 7 8.44 12.71 -2.69
CA SER A 7 9.14 12.70 -3.98
C SER A 7 8.17 12.88 -5.17
N ALA A 8 6.99 12.25 -5.13
CA ALA A 8 5.97 12.43 -6.16
C ALA A 8 5.45 13.86 -6.17
N PHE A 9 5.17 14.44 -5.00
CA PHE A 9 4.74 15.84 -4.87
C PHE A 9 5.80 16.83 -5.37
N THR A 10 7.05 16.69 -4.93
CA THR A 10 8.14 17.59 -5.37
C THR A 10 8.41 17.47 -6.85
N GLY A 11 8.30 16.28 -7.42
CA GLY A 11 8.41 16.08 -8.87
C GLY A 11 7.28 16.76 -9.65
N ALA A 12 6.03 16.66 -9.17
CA ALA A 12 4.88 17.36 -9.76
C ALA A 12 5.06 18.88 -9.68
N LEU A 13 5.50 19.40 -8.53
CA LEU A 13 5.75 20.82 -8.32
C LEU A 13 6.87 21.35 -9.24
N ALA A 14 7.95 20.59 -9.38
CA ALA A 14 9.06 20.95 -10.27
C ALA A 14 8.62 20.99 -11.75
N ALA A 15 7.80 20.02 -12.18
CA ALA A 15 7.21 20.00 -13.52
C ALA A 15 6.31 21.22 -13.75
N TYR A 16 5.45 21.55 -12.78
CA TYR A 16 4.59 22.73 -12.83
C TYR A 16 5.39 24.04 -13.02
N TYR A 17 6.45 24.26 -12.26
CA TYR A 17 7.32 25.44 -12.43
C TYR A 17 8.01 25.51 -13.79
N LYS A 18 8.15 24.38 -14.45
CA LYS A 18 8.69 24.31 -15.82
C LYS A 18 7.59 24.29 -16.89
N GLN A 19 6.32 24.47 -16.51
CA GLN A 19 5.16 24.43 -17.41
C GLN A 19 5.07 23.11 -18.19
N ILE A 20 5.51 22.00 -17.57
CA ILE A 20 5.41 20.64 -18.10
C ILE A 20 4.13 20.01 -17.55
N LYS A 21 3.31 19.44 -18.43
CA LYS A 21 2.09 18.75 -18.03
C LYS A 21 2.36 17.59 -17.11
N VAL A 22 1.52 17.46 -16.08
CA VAL A 22 1.62 16.43 -15.04
C VAL A 22 0.46 15.45 -15.16
N ALA A 23 0.78 14.16 -15.24
CA ALA A 23 -0.17 13.08 -15.11
C ALA A 23 -0.01 12.40 -13.74
N HIS A 24 -1.10 12.28 -13.00
CA HIS A 24 -1.14 11.68 -11.67
C HIS A 24 -1.78 10.29 -11.73
N ILE A 25 -0.99 9.25 -11.52
CA ILE A 25 -1.43 7.85 -11.41
C ILE A 25 -1.75 7.57 -9.93
N GLU A 26 -2.84 6.83 -9.68
CA GLU A 26 -3.39 6.59 -8.34
C GLU A 26 -4.03 7.86 -7.74
N ALA A 27 -4.61 8.69 -8.60
CA ALA A 27 -5.22 9.95 -8.23
C ALA A 27 -6.54 9.76 -7.46
N GLY A 28 -6.84 10.68 -6.55
CA GLY A 28 -8.17 10.78 -5.92
C GLY A 28 -8.40 9.92 -4.68
N LEU A 29 -7.44 9.12 -4.24
CA LEU A 29 -7.53 8.47 -2.93
C LEU A 29 -7.57 9.52 -1.81
N ARG A 30 -8.52 9.37 -0.87
CA ARG A 30 -8.70 10.29 0.25
C ARG A 30 -9.04 9.54 1.54
N SER A 31 -8.38 9.92 2.62
CA SER A 31 -8.75 9.49 3.97
C SER A 31 -9.68 10.49 4.68
N GLY A 32 -9.67 11.75 4.23
CA GLY A 32 -10.36 12.85 4.88
C GLY A 32 -9.64 13.40 6.12
N ASN A 33 -8.53 12.79 6.53
CA ASN A 33 -7.74 13.24 7.69
C ASN A 33 -6.33 13.62 7.23
N LYS A 34 -6.00 14.92 7.30
CA LYS A 34 -4.70 15.46 6.85
C LYS A 34 -3.48 14.90 7.59
N TYR A 35 -3.69 14.23 8.70
CA TYR A 35 -2.63 13.62 9.50
C TYR A 35 -2.61 12.09 9.39
N SER A 36 -3.48 11.47 8.56
CA SER A 36 -3.53 10.01 8.41
C SER A 36 -3.99 9.60 7.00
N PRO A 37 -3.09 9.06 6.18
CA PRO A 37 -1.65 8.92 6.38
C PRO A 37 -0.93 10.29 6.33
N PHE A 38 0.17 10.40 7.04
CA PHE A 38 0.96 11.63 7.09
C PHE A 38 2.38 11.40 6.55
N PRO A 39 2.86 12.22 5.60
CA PRO A 39 2.27 13.43 5.00
C PRO A 39 1.41 13.15 3.73
N GLU A 40 1.14 11.90 3.41
CA GLU A 40 0.61 11.43 2.12
C GLU A 40 -0.74 12.05 1.76
N GLU A 41 -1.65 12.23 2.74
CA GLU A 41 -2.99 12.79 2.44
C GLU A 41 -2.92 14.23 1.90
N ILE A 42 -1.99 15.04 2.38
CA ILE A 42 -1.79 16.39 1.88
C ILE A 42 -1.04 16.36 0.54
N ASN A 43 -0.02 15.53 0.42
CA ASN A 43 0.72 15.39 -0.84
C ASN A 43 -0.22 15.06 -2.00
N ARG A 44 -1.12 14.07 -1.82
CA ARG A 44 -2.06 13.67 -2.89
C ARG A 44 -3.06 14.75 -3.26
N LYS A 45 -3.48 15.57 -2.29
CA LYS A 45 -4.33 16.73 -2.56
C LYS A 45 -3.60 17.80 -3.37
N LEU A 46 -2.37 18.11 -2.97
CA LEU A 46 -1.55 19.12 -3.66
C LEU A 46 -1.19 18.65 -5.08
N ILE A 47 -0.83 17.38 -5.28
CA ILE A 47 -0.61 16.80 -6.61
C ILE A 47 -1.89 16.91 -7.44
N GLY A 48 -3.05 16.63 -6.86
CA GLY A 48 -4.34 16.73 -7.52
C GLY A 48 -4.63 18.13 -8.08
N GLN A 49 -4.21 19.20 -7.37
CA GLN A 49 -4.37 20.57 -7.83
C GLN A 49 -3.35 20.99 -8.92
N ILE A 50 -2.22 20.30 -8.99
CA ILE A 50 -1.14 20.59 -9.96
C ILE A 50 -1.35 19.80 -11.26
N ALA A 51 -1.87 18.58 -11.17
CA ALA A 51 -1.92 17.65 -12.29
C ALA A 51 -2.95 18.08 -13.36
N ASP A 52 -2.59 17.87 -14.62
CA ASP A 52 -3.45 18.07 -15.79
C ASP A 52 -4.29 16.83 -16.13
N PHE A 53 -3.81 15.64 -15.76
CA PHE A 53 -4.46 14.34 -16.01
C PHE A 53 -4.49 13.50 -14.74
N HIS A 54 -5.64 12.89 -14.45
CA HIS A 54 -5.89 12.13 -13.24
C HIS A 54 -6.32 10.71 -13.59
N PHE A 55 -5.51 9.73 -13.24
CA PHE A 55 -5.81 8.31 -13.40
C PHE A 55 -6.23 7.73 -12.05
N ALA A 56 -7.55 7.70 -11.83
CA ALA A 56 -8.15 7.25 -10.57
C ALA A 56 -8.25 5.72 -10.52
N PRO A 57 -7.89 5.08 -9.41
CA PRO A 57 -7.97 3.62 -9.29
C PRO A 57 -9.41 3.10 -9.17
N THR A 58 -10.35 3.93 -8.72
CA THR A 58 -11.74 3.53 -8.48
C THR A 58 -12.72 4.67 -8.79
N PRO A 59 -14.02 4.36 -9.00
CA PRO A 59 -15.06 5.39 -9.07
C PRO A 59 -15.14 6.27 -7.82
N ASN A 60 -14.86 5.73 -6.63
CA ASN A 60 -14.83 6.50 -5.39
C ASN A 60 -13.69 7.52 -5.37
N ALA A 61 -12.52 7.15 -5.91
CA ALA A 61 -11.41 8.07 -6.06
C ALA A 61 -11.73 9.20 -7.05
N GLN A 62 -12.38 8.89 -8.19
CA GLN A 62 -12.92 9.89 -9.10
C GLN A 62 -13.93 10.82 -8.41
N ALA A 63 -14.85 10.27 -7.64
CA ALA A 63 -15.84 11.07 -6.90
C ALA A 63 -15.18 12.02 -5.88
N SER A 64 -14.05 11.62 -5.29
CA SER A 64 -13.28 12.48 -4.39
C SER A 64 -12.64 13.66 -5.13
N LEU A 65 -12.08 13.45 -6.33
CA LEU A 65 -11.58 14.53 -7.19
C LEU A 65 -12.69 15.48 -7.58
N ASN A 66 -13.85 14.95 -7.99
CA ASN A 66 -15.01 15.76 -8.36
C ASN A 66 -15.49 16.64 -7.21
N LYS A 67 -15.47 16.16 -5.96
CA LYS A 67 -15.80 16.96 -4.77
C LYS A 67 -14.82 18.09 -4.51
N GLU A 68 -13.61 17.99 -5.02
CA GLU A 68 -12.56 19.01 -4.93
C GLU A 68 -12.55 19.94 -6.16
N GLY A 69 -13.57 19.85 -7.04
CA GLY A 69 -13.72 20.69 -8.24
C GLY A 69 -12.89 20.22 -9.44
N ILE A 70 -12.30 19.02 -9.37
CA ILE A 70 -11.49 18.45 -10.46
C ILE A 70 -12.39 17.54 -11.30
N HIS A 71 -12.85 18.01 -12.43
CA HIS A 71 -13.82 17.30 -13.29
C HIS A 71 -13.24 16.91 -14.64
N GLU A 72 -12.22 17.64 -15.12
CA GLU A 72 -11.64 17.43 -16.43
C GLU A 72 -10.48 16.44 -16.38
N HIS A 73 -10.31 15.67 -17.46
CA HIS A 73 -9.21 14.69 -17.60
C HIS A 73 -9.08 13.70 -16.45
N VAL A 74 -10.23 13.28 -15.87
CA VAL A 74 -10.30 12.28 -14.81
C VAL A 74 -10.76 10.95 -15.40
N TYR A 75 -9.88 9.94 -15.36
CA TYR A 75 -10.10 8.61 -15.93
C TYR A 75 -10.05 7.55 -14.83
N VAL A 76 -11.05 6.66 -14.80
CA VAL A 76 -11.01 5.48 -13.92
C VAL A 76 -10.30 4.37 -14.66
N THR A 77 -9.09 4.01 -14.21
CA THR A 77 -8.20 3.09 -14.91
C THR A 77 -7.90 1.81 -14.12
N GLY A 78 -8.39 1.69 -12.90
CA GLY A 78 -7.96 0.63 -11.99
C GLY A 78 -6.65 0.99 -11.26
N ASN A 79 -6.18 0.06 -10.43
CA ASN A 79 -4.93 0.23 -9.68
C ASN A 79 -3.82 -0.60 -10.32
N THR A 80 -2.76 0.05 -10.76
CA THR A 80 -1.60 -0.56 -11.41
C THR A 80 -0.89 -1.62 -10.56
N VAL A 81 -1.09 -1.61 -9.23
CA VAL A 81 -0.52 -2.64 -8.35
C VAL A 81 -1.07 -4.03 -8.65
N ILE A 82 -2.31 -4.12 -9.14
CA ILE A 82 -2.93 -5.40 -9.49
C ILE A 82 -2.25 -6.00 -10.73
N ASP A 83 -2.02 -5.19 -11.76
CA ASP A 83 -1.30 -5.63 -12.96
C ASP A 83 0.14 -6.01 -12.62
N ALA A 84 0.80 -5.22 -11.77
CA ALA A 84 2.16 -5.52 -11.30
C ALA A 84 2.20 -6.85 -10.51
N LEU A 85 1.18 -7.15 -9.70
CA LEU A 85 1.06 -8.42 -8.99
C LEU A 85 0.96 -9.60 -9.97
N PHE A 86 0.08 -9.51 -10.98
CA PHE A 86 -0.06 -10.57 -11.98
C PHE A 86 1.23 -10.76 -12.79
N MET A 87 1.87 -9.68 -13.22
CA MET A 87 3.18 -9.76 -13.89
C MET A 87 4.26 -10.39 -13.01
N ALA A 88 4.21 -10.18 -11.69
CA ALA A 88 5.12 -10.83 -10.77
C ALA A 88 4.81 -12.32 -10.62
N LEU A 89 3.52 -12.68 -10.51
CA LEU A 89 3.08 -14.08 -10.44
C LEU A 89 3.54 -14.87 -11.68
N ASP A 90 3.31 -14.35 -12.88
CA ASP A 90 3.74 -14.98 -14.14
C ASP A 90 5.26 -15.25 -14.16
N ARG A 91 6.06 -14.39 -13.51
CA ARG A 91 7.52 -14.54 -13.46
C ARG A 91 8.01 -15.55 -12.42
N VAL A 92 7.24 -15.79 -11.38
CA VAL A 92 7.64 -16.70 -10.30
C VAL A 92 7.03 -18.09 -10.48
N GLU A 93 5.99 -18.22 -11.29
CA GLU A 93 5.34 -19.49 -11.55
C GLU A 93 6.31 -20.47 -12.21
N GLY A 94 6.46 -21.66 -11.61
CA GLY A 94 7.38 -22.70 -12.08
C GLY A 94 8.87 -22.44 -11.83
N ASP A 95 9.23 -21.38 -11.10
CA ASP A 95 10.62 -21.11 -10.73
C ASP A 95 11.00 -21.85 -9.44
N SER A 96 11.79 -22.91 -9.59
CA SER A 96 12.23 -23.79 -8.48
C SER A 96 12.99 -23.06 -7.35
N ARG A 97 13.52 -21.86 -7.61
CA ARG A 97 14.20 -21.07 -6.58
C ARG A 97 13.21 -20.63 -5.49
N TYR A 98 11.98 -20.28 -5.87
CA TYR A 98 10.94 -19.91 -4.91
C TYR A 98 10.40 -21.13 -4.16
N GLU A 99 10.25 -22.27 -4.83
CA GLU A 99 9.89 -23.54 -4.18
C GLU A 99 10.92 -23.93 -3.12
N ALA A 100 12.20 -23.84 -3.47
CA ALA A 100 13.29 -24.10 -2.52
C ALA A 100 13.30 -23.09 -1.36
N PHE A 101 13.08 -21.79 -1.64
CA PHE A 101 13.03 -20.75 -0.62
C PHE A 101 11.88 -20.98 0.38
N PHE A 102 10.72 -21.41 -0.09
CA PHE A 102 9.54 -21.66 0.75
C PHE A 102 9.42 -23.11 1.23
N SER A 103 10.46 -23.94 1.08
CA SER A 103 10.46 -25.34 1.51
C SER A 103 10.24 -25.56 3.01
N PHE A 104 10.38 -24.50 3.82
CA PHE A 104 10.06 -24.54 5.26
C PHE A 104 8.56 -24.56 5.55
N LEU A 105 7.70 -24.30 4.56
CA LEU A 105 6.26 -24.34 4.71
C LEU A 105 5.76 -25.78 4.72
N ASP A 106 4.92 -26.11 5.69
CA ASP A 106 4.26 -27.41 5.78
C ASP A 106 3.05 -27.45 4.82
N PRO A 107 3.07 -28.29 3.79
CA PRO A 107 1.98 -28.35 2.80
C PRO A 107 0.65 -28.87 3.39
N ALA A 108 0.68 -29.50 4.57
CA ALA A 108 -0.53 -29.96 5.27
C ALA A 108 -1.23 -28.83 6.04
N LYS A 109 -0.58 -27.68 6.24
CA LYS A 109 -1.12 -26.56 6.99
C LYS A 109 -1.55 -25.43 6.07
N LYS A 110 -2.61 -24.71 6.47
CA LYS A 110 -3.00 -23.45 5.80
C LYS A 110 -2.00 -22.36 6.14
N VAL A 111 -1.58 -21.60 5.13
CA VAL A 111 -0.69 -20.44 5.31
C VAL A 111 -1.51 -19.19 5.58
N ILE A 112 -1.19 -18.49 6.66
CA ILE A 112 -1.69 -17.14 6.96
C ILE A 112 -0.53 -16.18 6.70
N LEU A 113 -0.63 -15.42 5.60
CA LEU A 113 0.32 -14.35 5.30
C LEU A 113 -0.10 -13.07 6.03
N VAL A 114 0.79 -12.53 6.86
CA VAL A 114 0.56 -11.29 7.60
C VAL A 114 1.43 -10.19 6.99
N THR A 115 0.83 -9.02 6.75
CA THR A 115 1.56 -7.79 6.45
C THR A 115 1.06 -6.69 7.38
N GLY A 116 1.96 -5.96 8.04
CA GLY A 116 1.56 -4.89 8.96
C GLY A 116 2.76 -4.06 9.39
N HIS A 117 2.79 -2.79 9.01
CA HIS A 117 3.89 -1.88 9.35
C HIS A 117 3.49 -0.40 9.25
N ARG A 118 2.19 -0.09 9.23
CA ARG A 118 1.72 1.30 9.11
C ARG A 118 1.99 2.08 10.39
N ARG A 119 2.51 3.30 10.23
CA ARG A 119 2.85 4.19 11.36
C ARG A 119 1.66 4.50 12.27
N GLU A 120 0.48 4.63 11.68
CA GLU A 120 -0.77 4.93 12.40
C GLU A 120 -1.16 3.82 13.39
N SER A 121 -0.61 2.63 13.19
CA SER A 121 -0.85 1.47 14.06
C SER A 121 0.21 1.31 15.15
N PHE A 122 1.29 2.09 15.17
CA PHE A 122 2.36 1.90 16.16
C PHE A 122 1.89 2.09 17.60
N GLY A 123 2.57 1.43 18.55
CA GLY A 123 2.20 1.39 19.95
C GLY A 123 1.10 0.37 20.24
N ARG A 124 0.18 0.72 21.14
CA ARG A 124 -0.85 -0.20 21.63
C ARG A 124 -1.68 -0.91 20.53
N PRO A 125 -2.13 -0.24 19.44
CA PRO A 125 -2.86 -0.92 18.37
C PRO A 125 -2.04 -2.04 17.72
N PHE A 126 -0.74 -1.84 17.52
CA PHE A 126 0.13 -2.83 16.92
C PHE A 126 0.41 -4.00 17.88
N GLU A 127 0.54 -3.73 19.17
CA GLU A 127 0.64 -4.78 20.19
C GLU A 127 -0.61 -5.66 20.24
N GLU A 128 -1.80 -5.10 20.08
CA GLU A 128 -3.05 -5.87 19.99
C GLU A 128 -3.08 -6.75 18.73
N ILE A 129 -2.56 -6.26 17.59
CA ILE A 129 -2.39 -7.08 16.38
C ILE A 129 -1.44 -8.25 16.67
N CYS A 130 -0.29 -8.01 17.31
CA CYS A 130 0.65 -9.07 17.67
C CYS A 130 0.02 -10.11 18.61
N ARG A 131 -0.77 -9.67 19.59
CA ARG A 131 -1.52 -10.57 20.49
C ARG A 131 -2.54 -11.42 19.74
N ALA A 132 -3.25 -10.84 18.77
CA ALA A 132 -4.19 -11.58 17.94
C ALA A 132 -3.48 -12.64 17.08
N ILE A 133 -2.33 -12.30 16.49
CA ILE A 133 -1.51 -13.24 15.73
C ILE A 133 -1.04 -14.39 16.64
N ARG A 134 -0.53 -14.07 17.82
CA ARG A 134 -0.12 -15.06 18.82
C ARG A 134 -1.27 -15.98 19.23
N PHE A 135 -2.44 -15.42 19.52
CA PHE A 135 -3.63 -16.21 19.86
C PHE A 135 -4.01 -17.18 18.72
N ILE A 136 -3.96 -16.75 17.46
CA ILE A 136 -4.21 -17.63 16.32
C ILE A 136 -3.18 -18.74 16.25
N ALA A 137 -1.89 -18.42 16.43
CA ALA A 137 -0.82 -19.41 16.41
C ALA A 137 -0.98 -20.46 17.53
N GLU A 138 -1.29 -20.02 18.75
CA GLU A 138 -1.49 -20.91 19.91
C GLU A 138 -2.73 -21.79 19.74
N LYS A 139 -3.85 -21.22 19.24
CA LYS A 139 -5.12 -21.95 19.13
C LYS A 139 -5.17 -22.90 17.94
N TYR A 140 -4.57 -22.53 16.82
CA TYR A 140 -4.71 -23.24 15.54
C TYR A 140 -3.39 -23.73 14.95
N GLY A 141 -2.29 -23.69 15.70
CA GLY A 141 -0.94 -24.01 15.20
C GLY A 141 -0.75 -25.41 14.62
N GLN A 142 -1.68 -26.34 14.91
CA GLN A 142 -1.69 -27.66 14.26
C GLN A 142 -2.28 -27.60 12.83
N GLN A 143 -3.10 -26.61 12.53
CA GLN A 143 -3.83 -26.46 11.25
C GLN A 143 -3.31 -25.32 10.38
N VAL A 144 -2.64 -24.35 10.99
CA VAL A 144 -2.15 -23.15 10.29
C VAL A 144 -0.68 -22.92 10.57
N GLN A 145 -0.03 -22.23 9.65
CA GLN A 145 1.29 -21.65 9.84
C GLN A 145 1.23 -20.16 9.45
N ILE A 146 1.90 -19.33 10.20
CA ILE A 146 1.87 -17.88 10.01
C ILE A 146 3.20 -17.44 9.42
N VAL A 147 3.14 -16.75 8.28
CA VAL A 147 4.30 -16.14 7.64
C VAL A 147 4.15 -14.63 7.74
N TYR A 148 5.08 -14.00 8.43
CA TYR A 148 5.10 -12.56 8.60
C TYR A 148 6.43 -11.96 8.14
N PRO A 149 6.51 -11.39 6.91
CA PRO A 149 7.65 -10.58 6.49
C PRO A 149 7.73 -9.32 7.36
N VAL A 150 8.55 -9.39 8.41
CA VAL A 150 8.63 -8.31 9.41
C VAL A 150 9.44 -7.14 8.84
N HIS A 151 8.84 -5.96 8.82
CA HIS A 151 9.51 -4.74 8.38
C HIS A 151 10.68 -4.39 9.31
N LEU A 152 11.79 -3.88 8.73
CA LEU A 152 13.04 -3.62 9.48
C LEU A 152 12.96 -2.47 10.49
N ASN A 153 11.87 -1.69 10.50
CA ASN A 153 11.68 -0.62 11.48
C ASN A 153 11.60 -1.21 12.91
N PRO A 154 12.39 -0.69 13.88
CA PRO A 154 12.35 -1.15 15.29
C PRO A 154 10.95 -1.14 15.90
N HIS A 155 10.12 -0.13 15.59
CA HIS A 155 8.72 -0.05 16.05
C HIS A 155 7.84 -1.21 15.58
N VAL A 156 8.27 -1.96 14.57
CA VAL A 156 7.60 -3.20 14.10
C VAL A 156 8.30 -4.42 14.68
N GLN A 157 9.64 -4.45 14.62
CA GLN A 157 10.41 -5.63 15.08
C GLN A 157 10.26 -5.91 16.56
N ASP A 158 10.31 -4.87 17.42
CA ASP A 158 10.32 -5.05 18.86
C ASP A 158 9.01 -5.68 19.40
N PRO A 159 7.81 -5.21 19.00
CA PRO A 159 6.57 -5.88 19.41
C PRO A 159 6.39 -7.30 18.86
N VAL A 160 6.88 -7.56 17.64
CA VAL A 160 6.75 -8.90 17.02
C VAL A 160 7.66 -9.94 17.68
N LYS A 161 8.83 -9.52 18.22
CA LYS A 161 9.79 -10.41 18.88
C LYS A 161 9.46 -10.72 20.35
N ARG A 162 8.49 -10.02 20.95
CA ARG A 162 7.97 -10.24 22.31
C ARG A 162 6.87 -11.29 22.36
#